data_c5f0abd9270da180e11f874faa4c518a
#
_entry.id   c5f0abd9270da180e11f874faa4c518a
#
_cell.length_a   1.000
_cell.length_b   1.000
_cell.length_c   1.000
_cell.angle_alpha   90.00
_cell.angle_beta   90.00
_cell.angle_gamma   90.00
#
_symmetry.space_group_name_H-M   'P 1'
#
loop_
_entity.id
_entity.type
_entity.pdbx_description
1 polymer ?
#
loop_
_entity_poly.entity_id
_entity_poly.type
_entity_poly.pdbx_seq_one_letter_code
_entity_poly.pdbx_strand_id
1 'polypeptide(L)'
;KEIHEAKSRAEQESILRERFTSIVEMLSTNSEDYTKRESGAYALAALADDWATFYKYDQKSALREQQVCLNILTSQLHDPLTEDSPPQLLTFKKRVQDIIFSRFINQENNGPGAWSDLSLDLSKSSLYNPHISGLFNQRVSFSGTEFSGTEISFTNAQFHKEVDLSGTYFWGHSIIRLKMLYPRSKSIHFDGTYFGDKVIFTEAAFENALTINFTKAKFAKELILSQLNTHPDMLFNEAEFHKGIRYALDLGSEEEMRFRHTEGQFSFKRARFNLSKDDPQIKYLKDLKNSFEGAEFGVDFSK
;
A
#
# COMPACT_ATOMS: atom_id res chain seq x y z
N LYS A 1 44.22 22.94 8.59
CA LYS A 1 43.50 22.18 7.57
C LYS A 1 42.17 21.71 8.12
N GLU A 2 42.16 20.97 9.23
CA GLU A 2 40.95 20.43 9.87
C GLU A 2 39.89 21.51 10.26
N ILE A 3 40.36 22.66 10.81
CA ILE A 3 39.46 23.79 11.17
C ILE A 3 38.80 24.38 9.91
N HIS A 4 39.51 24.46 8.81
CA HIS A 4 38.96 24.97 7.56
C HIS A 4 37.93 24.01 6.93
N GLU A 5 38.21 22.71 6.96
CA GLU A 5 37.30 21.66 6.50
C GLU A 5 36.01 21.62 7.35
N ALA A 6 36.16 21.73 8.68
CA ALA A 6 35.01 21.79 9.58
C ALA A 6 34.12 23.02 9.35
N LYS A 7 34.74 24.20 9.12
CA LYS A 7 34.03 25.45 8.82
C LYS A 7 33.29 25.35 7.49
N SER A 8 33.93 24.83 6.43
CA SER A 8 33.30 24.63 5.14
C SER A 8 32.13 23.66 5.21
N ARG A 9 32.24 22.60 6.02
CA ARG A 9 31.15 21.65 6.22
C ARG A 9 29.96 22.29 6.95
N ALA A 10 30.21 23.10 7.98
CA ALA A 10 29.16 23.82 8.70
C ALA A 10 28.43 24.82 7.80
N GLU A 11 29.15 25.51 6.92
CA GLU A 11 28.56 26.41 5.92
C GLU A 11 27.67 25.65 4.92
N GLN A 12 28.10 24.50 4.44
CA GLN A 12 27.29 23.66 3.56
C GLN A 12 26.01 23.14 4.26
N GLU A 13 26.12 22.73 5.51
CA GLU A 13 24.95 22.32 6.30
C GLU A 13 23.96 23.48 6.47
N SER A 14 24.43 24.69 6.78
CA SER A 14 23.60 25.90 6.89
C SER A 14 22.80 26.16 5.61
N ILE A 15 23.44 26.04 4.44
CA ILE A 15 22.79 26.21 3.14
C ILE A 15 21.67 25.18 2.94
N LEU A 16 21.90 23.91 3.30
CA LEU A 16 20.88 22.88 3.19
C LEU A 16 19.69 23.15 4.14
N ARG A 17 19.95 23.63 5.37
CA ARG A 17 18.91 24.05 6.33
C ARG A 17 18.10 25.23 5.83
N GLU A 18 18.72 26.23 5.25
CA GLU A 18 18.04 27.41 4.67
C GLU A 18 17.15 26.99 3.49
N ARG A 19 17.66 26.14 2.60
CA ARG A 19 16.87 25.56 1.50
C ARG A 19 15.67 24.78 2.03
N PHE A 20 15.86 23.94 3.06
CA PHE A 20 14.79 23.20 3.69
C PHE A 20 13.66 24.14 4.17
N THR A 21 14.00 25.23 4.89
CA THR A 21 13.02 26.20 5.38
C THR A 21 12.22 26.81 4.22
N SER A 22 12.91 27.28 3.18
CA SER A 22 12.26 27.87 2.00
C SER A 22 11.35 26.91 1.26
N ILE A 23 11.74 25.62 1.16
CA ILE A 23 10.93 24.57 0.51
C ILE A 23 9.69 24.25 1.34
N VAL A 24 9.81 24.16 2.68
CA VAL A 24 8.68 23.92 3.56
C VAL A 24 7.67 25.08 3.49
N GLU A 25 8.13 26.31 3.36
CA GLU A 25 7.26 27.46 3.11
C GLU A 25 6.49 27.33 1.80
N MET A 26 7.12 26.82 0.73
CA MET A 26 6.42 26.56 -0.54
C MET A 26 5.29 25.52 -0.40
N LEU A 27 5.53 24.47 0.39
CA LEU A 27 4.55 23.41 0.64
C LEU A 27 3.42 23.84 1.59
N SER A 28 3.68 24.82 2.46
CA SER A 28 2.74 25.33 3.45
C SER A 28 1.89 26.50 2.95
N THR A 29 2.12 26.98 1.72
CA THR A 29 1.33 28.05 1.14
C THR A 29 -0.10 27.63 0.87
N ASN A 30 -0.96 28.65 0.70
CA ASN A 30 -2.39 28.52 0.55
C ASN A 30 -2.78 27.30 -0.28
N SER A 31 -3.71 26.48 0.20
CA SER A 31 -4.05 25.15 -0.32
C SER A 31 -4.34 25.09 -1.82
N GLU A 32 -4.64 26.21 -2.47
CA GLU A 32 -5.03 26.32 -3.87
C GLU A 32 -3.86 26.55 -4.84
N ASP A 33 -2.66 26.93 -4.38
CA ASP A 33 -1.47 27.07 -5.23
C ASP A 33 -0.75 25.71 -5.42
N TYR A 34 -1.43 24.79 -6.10
CA TYR A 34 -0.89 23.45 -6.35
C TYR A 34 0.41 23.48 -7.17
N THR A 35 0.61 24.46 -8.07
CA THR A 35 1.84 24.60 -8.87
C THR A 35 3.06 24.86 -7.96
N LYS A 36 2.90 25.77 -7.01
CA LYS A 36 3.96 26.09 -6.04
C LYS A 36 4.22 24.92 -5.11
N ARG A 37 3.16 24.25 -4.60
CA ARG A 37 3.27 23.05 -3.77
C ARG A 37 3.96 21.91 -4.53
N GLU A 38 3.63 21.68 -5.81
CA GLU A 38 4.28 20.67 -6.64
C GLU A 38 5.77 20.96 -6.81
N SER A 39 6.13 22.22 -7.10
CA SER A 39 7.53 22.65 -7.19
C SER A 39 8.27 22.43 -5.86
N GLY A 40 7.62 22.71 -4.73
CA GLY A 40 8.14 22.43 -3.39
C GLY A 40 8.35 20.94 -3.15
N ALA A 41 7.44 20.08 -3.62
CA ALA A 41 7.57 18.62 -3.47
C ALA A 41 8.78 18.06 -4.24
N TYR A 42 8.99 18.50 -5.48
CA TYR A 42 10.21 18.14 -6.25
C TYR A 42 11.48 18.65 -5.58
N ALA A 43 11.47 19.89 -5.10
CA ALA A 43 12.61 20.50 -4.44
C ALA A 43 12.95 19.78 -3.12
N LEU A 44 11.94 19.36 -2.35
CA LEU A 44 12.14 18.61 -1.10
C LEU A 44 12.74 17.23 -1.35
N ALA A 45 12.28 16.56 -2.39
CA ALA A 45 12.83 15.27 -2.77
C ALA A 45 14.29 15.36 -3.23
N ALA A 46 14.64 16.40 -4.01
CA ALA A 46 16.03 16.68 -4.39
C ALA A 46 16.90 17.03 -3.17
N LEU A 47 16.37 17.79 -2.21
CA LEU A 47 17.05 18.09 -0.97
C LEU A 47 17.34 16.85 -0.13
N ALA A 48 16.43 15.86 -0.12
CA ALA A 48 16.67 14.58 0.53
C ALA A 48 17.85 13.82 -0.09
N ASP A 49 18.02 13.90 -1.42
CA ASP A 49 19.18 13.33 -2.12
C ASP A 49 20.49 14.12 -1.80
N ASP A 50 20.40 15.44 -1.67
CA ASP A 50 21.53 16.28 -1.24
C ASP A 50 21.96 15.96 0.19
N TRP A 51 21.02 15.71 1.13
CA TRP A 51 21.33 15.25 2.48
C TRP A 51 22.05 13.90 2.50
N ALA A 52 21.62 12.95 1.67
CA ALA A 52 22.31 11.67 1.55
C ALA A 52 23.75 11.84 1.07
N THR A 53 23.97 12.77 0.12
CA THR A 53 25.30 13.11 -0.39
C THR A 53 26.15 13.79 0.67
N PHE A 54 25.59 14.74 1.42
CA PHE A 54 26.29 15.47 2.47
C PHE A 54 26.72 14.54 3.61
N TYR A 55 25.86 13.61 4.02
CA TYR A 55 26.13 12.62 5.08
C TYR A 55 26.60 11.26 4.55
N LYS A 56 27.25 11.20 3.37
CA LYS A 56 27.64 9.94 2.73
C LYS A 56 28.48 8.98 3.61
N TYR A 57 29.16 9.50 4.63
CA TYR A 57 29.93 8.72 5.60
C TYR A 57 29.23 8.56 6.96
N ASP A 58 28.04 9.13 7.12
CA ASP A 58 27.19 9.00 8.29
C ASP A 58 25.77 8.62 7.86
N GLN A 59 25.60 7.35 7.52
CA GLN A 59 24.34 6.83 7.02
C GLN A 59 23.16 7.09 7.98
N LYS A 60 23.42 7.09 9.30
CA LYS A 60 22.37 7.35 10.29
C LYS A 60 21.83 8.77 10.19
N SER A 61 22.70 9.74 10.04
CA SER A 61 22.30 11.14 9.83
C SER A 61 21.63 11.34 8.48
N ALA A 62 22.16 10.71 7.41
CA ALA A 62 21.54 10.73 6.09
C ALA A 62 20.10 10.24 6.12
N LEU A 63 19.86 9.04 6.66
CA LEU A 63 18.50 8.45 6.77
C LEU A 63 17.57 9.31 7.60
N ARG A 64 18.07 9.94 8.68
CA ARG A 64 17.24 10.83 9.52
C ARG A 64 16.74 12.04 8.74
N GLU A 65 17.62 12.73 8.01
CA GLU A 65 17.22 13.90 7.23
C GLU A 65 16.33 13.54 6.03
N GLN A 66 16.61 12.43 5.36
CA GLN A 66 15.75 11.89 4.31
C GLN A 66 14.36 11.52 4.86
N GLN A 67 14.29 10.90 6.05
CA GLN A 67 13.01 10.56 6.69
C GLN A 67 12.17 11.79 7.01
N VAL A 68 12.79 12.90 7.45
CA VAL A 68 12.08 14.18 7.67
C VAL A 68 11.48 14.68 6.36
N CYS A 69 12.24 14.66 5.27
CA CYS A 69 11.75 15.07 3.95
C CYS A 69 10.58 14.18 3.49
N LEU A 70 10.70 12.86 3.64
CA LEU A 70 9.65 11.92 3.29
C LEU A 70 8.37 12.17 4.11
N ASN A 71 8.49 12.38 5.42
CA ASN A 71 7.33 12.64 6.28
C ASN A 71 6.57 13.92 5.89
N ILE A 72 7.28 14.96 5.42
CA ILE A 72 6.65 16.18 4.92
C ILE A 72 5.95 15.92 3.58
N LEU A 73 6.54 15.11 2.70
CA LEU A 73 5.89 14.73 1.44
C LEU A 73 4.63 13.91 1.69
N THR A 74 4.66 12.92 2.59
CA THR A 74 3.47 12.12 2.91
C THR A 74 2.37 12.96 3.54
N SER A 75 2.70 13.99 4.33
CA SER A 75 1.70 14.90 4.91
C SER A 75 0.90 15.68 3.84
N GLN A 76 1.47 15.90 2.64
CA GLN A 76 0.77 16.54 1.53
C GLN A 76 -0.37 15.67 0.95
N LEU A 77 -0.44 14.40 1.36
CA LEU A 77 -1.45 13.44 0.91
C LEU A 77 -2.62 13.30 1.89
N HIS A 78 -2.57 13.94 3.07
CA HIS A 78 -3.61 13.81 4.11
C HIS A 78 -4.92 14.54 3.78
N ASP A 79 -4.90 15.57 2.91
CA ASP A 79 -6.13 16.27 2.53
C ASP A 79 -7.11 15.25 1.92
N PRO A 80 -8.37 15.15 2.41
CA PRO A 80 -9.33 14.18 1.88
C PRO A 80 -9.70 14.51 0.45
N LEU A 81 -10.00 13.47 -0.33
CA LEU A 81 -10.57 13.60 -1.67
C LEU A 81 -12.09 13.42 -1.59
N THR A 82 -12.82 14.29 -2.29
CA THR A 82 -14.28 14.24 -2.44
C THR A 82 -14.64 14.20 -3.92
N GLU A 83 -15.90 13.92 -4.24
CA GLU A 83 -16.39 13.97 -5.63
C GLU A 83 -16.19 15.36 -6.28
N ASP A 84 -16.23 16.42 -5.46
CA ASP A 84 -16.05 17.81 -5.89
C ASP A 84 -14.58 18.28 -5.85
N SER A 85 -13.63 17.38 -5.58
CA SER A 85 -12.21 17.76 -5.52
C SER A 85 -11.72 18.30 -6.85
N PRO A 86 -11.04 19.48 -6.86
CA PRO A 86 -10.60 20.08 -8.11
C PRO A 86 -9.56 19.20 -8.83
N PRO A 87 -9.57 19.14 -10.17
CA PRO A 87 -8.62 18.34 -10.94
C PRO A 87 -7.15 18.64 -10.62
N GLN A 88 -6.86 19.88 -10.24
CA GLN A 88 -5.51 20.31 -9.83
C GLN A 88 -5.05 19.60 -8.56
N LEU A 89 -5.95 19.37 -7.57
CA LEU A 89 -5.64 18.60 -6.38
C LEU A 89 -5.34 17.14 -6.72
N LEU A 90 -6.14 16.53 -7.60
CA LEU A 90 -5.90 15.14 -8.05
C LEU A 90 -4.54 15.01 -8.73
N THR A 91 -4.22 15.96 -9.62
CA THR A 91 -2.92 16.01 -10.31
C THR A 91 -1.78 16.20 -9.32
N PHE A 92 -1.89 17.11 -8.38
CA PHE A 92 -0.90 17.35 -7.34
C PHE A 92 -0.66 16.10 -6.49
N LYS A 93 -1.72 15.47 -5.98
CA LYS A 93 -1.59 14.23 -5.20
C LYS A 93 -0.91 13.13 -6.00
N LYS A 94 -1.29 12.95 -7.27
CA LYS A 94 -0.66 11.98 -8.16
C LYS A 94 0.84 12.26 -8.32
N ARG A 95 1.24 13.52 -8.51
CA ARG A 95 2.65 13.92 -8.61
C ARG A 95 3.43 13.64 -7.33
N VAL A 96 2.88 13.97 -6.16
CA VAL A 96 3.53 13.67 -4.87
C VAL A 96 3.71 12.17 -4.68
N GLN A 97 2.71 11.35 -5.02
CA GLN A 97 2.80 9.90 -4.99
C GLN A 97 3.92 9.39 -5.91
N ASP A 98 3.97 9.87 -7.16
CA ASP A 98 4.99 9.47 -8.14
C ASP A 98 6.41 9.86 -7.66
N ILE A 99 6.58 11.03 -7.04
CA ILE A 99 7.84 11.46 -6.40
C ILE A 99 8.25 10.48 -5.30
N ILE A 100 7.32 10.09 -4.42
CA ILE A 100 7.60 9.19 -3.31
C ILE A 100 7.95 7.80 -3.84
N PHE A 101 7.07 7.16 -4.60
CA PHE A 101 7.24 5.76 -4.98
C PHE A 101 8.39 5.53 -5.96
N SER A 102 8.71 6.50 -6.83
CA SER A 102 9.86 6.38 -7.74
C SER A 102 11.21 6.27 -7.01
N ARG A 103 11.29 6.65 -5.73
CA ARG A 103 12.52 6.58 -4.93
C ARG A 103 12.68 5.28 -4.14
N PHE A 104 11.66 4.42 -4.15
CA PHE A 104 11.75 3.09 -3.56
C PHE A 104 12.24 2.02 -4.55
N ILE A 105 12.45 2.39 -5.81
CA ILE A 105 12.96 1.50 -6.85
C ILE A 105 14.10 2.17 -7.62
N ASN A 106 15.16 1.42 -7.88
CA ASN A 106 16.16 1.79 -8.86
C ASN A 106 15.69 1.29 -10.23
N GLN A 107 15.32 2.22 -11.12
CA GLN A 107 14.77 1.88 -12.44
C GLN A 107 15.77 1.21 -13.39
N GLU A 108 17.08 1.37 -13.16
CA GLU A 108 18.11 0.78 -14.02
C GLU A 108 18.26 -0.73 -13.81
N ASN A 109 18.08 -1.20 -12.57
CA ASN A 109 18.31 -2.61 -12.21
C ASN A 109 17.18 -3.27 -11.44
N ASN A 110 16.04 -2.58 -11.25
CA ASN A 110 14.90 -3.00 -10.43
C ASN A 110 15.29 -3.35 -8.98
N GLY A 111 16.40 -2.81 -8.51
CA GLY A 111 16.88 -2.98 -7.14
C GLY A 111 16.35 -1.92 -6.18
N PRO A 112 16.94 -1.86 -4.96
CA PRO A 112 16.54 -0.87 -3.97
C PRO A 112 16.81 0.55 -4.46
N GLY A 113 15.83 1.43 -4.29
CA GLY A 113 15.96 2.85 -4.55
C GLY A 113 16.58 3.60 -3.37
N ALA A 114 16.79 4.89 -3.54
CA ALA A 114 17.45 5.74 -2.55
C ALA A 114 16.72 5.82 -1.20
N TRP A 115 15.41 5.52 -1.17
CA TRP A 115 14.57 5.58 0.03
C TRP A 115 14.11 4.21 0.53
N SER A 116 14.64 3.12 -0.02
CA SER A 116 14.23 1.76 0.37
C SER A 116 14.43 1.45 1.86
N ASP A 117 15.37 2.13 2.52
CA ASP A 117 15.64 1.97 3.96
C ASP A 117 14.88 2.96 4.86
N LEU A 118 13.98 3.78 4.29
CA LEU A 118 13.11 4.67 5.03
C LEU A 118 11.80 3.97 5.40
N SER A 119 11.22 4.36 6.54
CA SER A 119 9.86 3.96 6.91
C SER A 119 8.84 4.81 6.16
N LEU A 120 7.84 4.18 5.56
CA LEU A 120 6.78 4.87 4.84
C LEU A 120 5.49 4.86 5.65
N ASP A 121 5.06 6.04 6.09
CA ASP A 121 3.78 6.23 6.76
C ASP A 121 2.85 7.08 5.90
N LEU A 122 1.82 6.43 5.36
CA LEU A 122 0.74 7.01 4.58
C LEU A 122 -0.61 6.86 5.31
N SER A 123 -0.58 6.59 6.62
CA SER A 123 -1.79 6.44 7.42
C SER A 123 -2.71 7.66 7.28
N LYS A 124 -4.02 7.39 7.08
CA LYS A 124 -5.06 8.43 6.91
C LYS A 124 -4.83 9.37 5.71
N SER A 125 -4.01 8.97 4.75
CA SER A 125 -3.83 9.71 3.49
C SER A 125 -4.96 9.41 2.52
N SER A 126 -5.14 10.29 1.51
CA SER A 126 -6.02 10.04 0.37
C SER A 126 -5.18 9.94 -0.89
N LEU A 127 -5.16 8.77 -1.50
CA LEU A 127 -4.35 8.44 -2.68
C LEU A 127 -5.26 8.32 -3.92
N TYR A 128 -4.81 8.89 -5.04
CA TYR A 128 -5.55 8.88 -6.31
C TYR A 128 -4.77 8.14 -7.39
N ASN A 129 -5.35 7.08 -7.97
CA ASN A 129 -4.72 6.20 -8.96
C ASN A 129 -3.26 5.82 -8.56
N PRO A 130 -3.02 5.31 -7.34
CA PRO A 130 -1.67 5.04 -6.90
C PRO A 130 -1.07 3.83 -7.64
N HIS A 131 0.19 4.00 -8.05
CA HIS A 131 1.02 2.91 -8.53
C HIS A 131 2.17 2.70 -7.54
N ILE A 132 1.98 1.77 -6.62
CA ILE A 132 2.92 1.47 -5.54
C ILE A 132 3.85 0.37 -6.02
N SER A 133 5.11 0.72 -6.24
CA SER A 133 6.14 -0.21 -6.68
C SER A 133 7.46 0.09 -5.97
N GLY A 134 8.34 -0.90 -5.88
CA GLY A 134 9.66 -0.74 -5.31
C GLY A 134 9.95 -1.63 -4.12
N LEU A 135 11.10 -1.42 -3.49
CA LEU A 135 11.62 -2.22 -2.40
C LEU A 135 11.52 -1.45 -1.08
N PHE A 136 10.74 -1.98 -0.15
CA PHE A 136 10.46 -1.39 1.15
C PHE A 136 11.13 -2.23 2.25
N ASN A 137 12.32 -1.82 2.69
CA ASN A 137 13.11 -2.54 3.70
C ASN A 137 12.63 -2.25 5.13
N GLN A 138 11.82 -1.21 5.33
CA GLN A 138 11.28 -0.82 6.63
C GLN A 138 9.76 -0.99 6.67
N ARG A 139 9.15 -0.70 7.82
CA ARG A 139 7.71 -0.75 8.00
C ARG A 139 7.00 0.21 7.04
N VAL A 140 5.88 -0.27 6.47
CA VAL A 140 4.97 0.54 5.65
C VAL A 140 3.60 0.55 6.29
N SER A 141 3.03 1.73 6.49
CA SER A 141 1.67 1.88 6.99
C SER A 141 0.79 2.63 6.00
N PHE A 142 -0.34 2.01 5.68
CA PHE A 142 -1.48 2.58 4.96
C PHE A 142 -2.72 2.61 5.85
N SER A 143 -2.57 2.47 7.17
CA SER A 143 -3.71 2.34 8.09
C SER A 143 -4.70 3.51 7.94
N GLY A 144 -5.98 3.20 7.67
CA GLY A 144 -7.01 4.20 7.44
C GLY A 144 -6.85 5.04 6.17
N THR A 145 -5.97 4.64 5.25
CA THR A 145 -5.77 5.33 3.96
C THR A 145 -6.97 5.12 3.04
N GLU A 146 -7.33 6.16 2.29
CA GLU A 146 -8.33 6.10 1.25
C GLU A 146 -7.66 5.98 -0.12
N PHE A 147 -7.96 4.91 -0.84
CA PHE A 147 -7.52 4.66 -2.20
C PHE A 147 -8.67 4.93 -3.16
N SER A 148 -8.48 5.82 -4.12
CA SER A 148 -9.50 6.22 -5.09
C SER A 148 -8.97 6.24 -6.52
N GLY A 149 -9.89 6.34 -7.49
CA GLY A 149 -9.56 6.40 -8.91
C GLY A 149 -9.92 5.11 -9.66
N THR A 150 -9.39 4.96 -10.86
CA THR A 150 -9.72 3.86 -11.78
C THR A 150 -8.73 2.70 -11.73
N GLU A 151 -7.53 2.93 -11.19
CA GLU A 151 -6.50 1.90 -11.08
C GLU A 151 -5.71 2.07 -9.78
N ILE A 152 -5.68 1.01 -8.98
CA ILE A 152 -4.88 0.91 -7.76
C ILE A 152 -3.96 -0.29 -7.94
N SER A 153 -2.66 -0.03 -7.98
CA SER A 153 -1.67 -1.07 -8.30
C SER A 153 -0.58 -1.14 -7.25
N PHE A 154 -0.29 -2.36 -6.79
CA PHE A 154 0.87 -2.71 -5.98
C PHE A 154 1.84 -3.61 -6.78
N THR A 155 1.86 -3.45 -8.10
CA THR A 155 2.68 -4.28 -8.98
C THR A 155 4.16 -4.05 -8.73
N ASN A 156 4.91 -5.13 -8.49
CA ASN A 156 6.33 -5.11 -8.15
C ASN A 156 6.67 -4.44 -6.80
N ALA A 157 5.70 -4.27 -5.91
CA ALA A 157 5.98 -3.87 -4.54
C ALA A 157 6.56 -5.04 -3.74
N GLN A 158 7.72 -4.82 -3.11
CA GLN A 158 8.42 -5.81 -2.29
C GLN A 158 8.54 -5.28 -0.87
N PHE A 159 7.86 -5.92 0.07
CA PHE A 159 7.84 -5.51 1.46
C PHE A 159 8.68 -6.47 2.31
N HIS A 160 9.75 -5.96 2.91
CA HIS A 160 10.65 -6.77 3.73
C HIS A 160 10.28 -6.76 5.22
N LYS A 161 9.40 -5.87 5.63
CA LYS A 161 8.85 -5.80 6.99
C LYS A 161 7.32 -5.71 6.97
N GLU A 162 6.73 -5.47 8.11
CA GLU A 162 5.29 -5.36 8.29
C GLU A 162 4.67 -4.34 7.35
N VAL A 163 3.54 -4.72 6.76
CA VAL A 163 2.67 -3.84 5.98
C VAL A 163 1.31 -3.79 6.68
N ASP A 164 0.90 -2.59 7.03
CA ASP A 164 -0.37 -2.34 7.69
C ASP A 164 -1.32 -1.63 6.73
N LEU A 165 -2.36 -2.33 6.27
CA LEU A 165 -3.47 -1.79 5.49
C LEU A 165 -4.79 -1.84 6.29
N SER A 166 -4.71 -1.91 7.62
CA SER A 166 -5.90 -1.97 8.46
C SER A 166 -6.76 -0.72 8.33
N GLY A 167 -8.09 -0.93 8.28
CA GLY A 167 -9.05 0.16 8.17
C GLY A 167 -8.96 0.99 6.90
N THR A 168 -8.28 0.52 5.85
CA THR A 168 -8.22 1.21 4.56
C THR A 168 -9.57 1.18 3.84
N TYR A 169 -9.76 2.15 2.94
CA TYR A 169 -10.93 2.25 2.08
C TYR A 169 -10.48 2.26 0.63
N PHE A 170 -10.96 1.30 -0.15
CA PHE A 170 -10.76 1.24 -1.59
C PHE A 170 -12.04 1.65 -2.31
N TRP A 171 -12.06 2.88 -2.84
CA TRP A 171 -13.19 3.46 -3.55
C TRP A 171 -13.02 3.35 -5.07
N GLY A 172 -14.12 3.14 -5.77
CA GLY A 172 -14.15 3.20 -7.24
C GLY A 172 -14.13 1.85 -7.94
N HIS A 173 -14.17 1.89 -9.27
CA HIS A 173 -14.22 0.73 -10.16
C HIS A 173 -12.83 0.13 -10.39
N SER A 174 -12.04 0.01 -9.36
CA SER A 174 -10.64 -0.38 -9.49
C SER A 174 -10.46 -1.89 -9.34
N ILE A 175 -9.80 -2.48 -10.31
CA ILE A 175 -9.19 -3.79 -10.13
C ILE A 175 -7.98 -3.59 -9.22
N ILE A 176 -8.08 -4.05 -7.97
CA ILE A 176 -6.96 -4.02 -7.03
C ILE A 176 -6.06 -5.20 -7.36
N ARG A 177 -4.93 -4.94 -7.99
CA ARG A 177 -3.93 -5.95 -8.30
C ARG A 177 -2.84 -5.91 -7.24
N LEU A 178 -2.86 -6.86 -6.33
CA LEU A 178 -1.84 -7.03 -5.30
C LEU A 178 -0.84 -8.09 -5.76
N LYS A 179 0.11 -7.70 -6.61
CA LYS A 179 1.28 -8.51 -6.94
C LYS A 179 2.41 -8.15 -5.97
N MET A 180 2.36 -8.71 -4.78
CA MET A 180 3.41 -8.53 -3.78
C MET A 180 4.49 -9.58 -3.98
N LEU A 181 5.69 -9.15 -4.33
CA LEU A 181 6.86 -10.02 -4.45
C LEU A 181 7.66 -10.02 -3.15
N TYR A 182 7.88 -11.21 -2.57
CA TYR A 182 8.79 -11.45 -1.45
C TYR A 182 8.52 -10.68 -0.15
N PRO A 183 7.31 -10.69 0.44
CA PRO A 183 7.17 -10.16 1.78
C PRO A 183 7.96 -11.05 2.75
N ARG A 184 9.02 -10.53 3.32
CA ARG A 184 9.69 -11.15 4.49
C ARG A 184 8.91 -10.87 5.77
N SER A 185 7.78 -10.20 5.66
CA SER A 185 6.85 -9.95 6.74
C SER A 185 6.14 -11.23 7.13
N LYS A 186 6.04 -11.49 8.44
CA LYS A 186 5.27 -12.63 8.97
C LYS A 186 3.77 -12.45 8.82
N SER A 187 3.28 -11.22 8.68
CA SER A 187 1.86 -10.93 8.52
C SER A 187 1.61 -9.69 7.67
N ILE A 188 0.49 -9.70 6.96
CA ILE A 188 -0.05 -8.57 6.21
C ILE A 188 -1.45 -8.30 6.77
N HIS A 189 -1.72 -7.06 7.16
CA HIS A 189 -2.93 -6.68 7.86
C HIS A 189 -3.87 -5.87 6.97
N PHE A 190 -5.07 -6.40 6.75
CA PHE A 190 -6.24 -5.78 6.12
C PHE A 190 -7.43 -5.73 7.08
N ASP A 191 -7.17 -5.69 8.39
CA ASP A 191 -8.22 -5.69 9.42
C ASP A 191 -9.15 -4.49 9.23
N GLY A 192 -10.47 -4.76 9.17
CA GLY A 192 -11.47 -3.71 9.02
C GLY A 192 -11.42 -2.94 7.70
N THR A 193 -10.66 -3.42 6.71
CA THR A 193 -10.57 -2.79 5.38
C THR A 193 -11.89 -2.88 4.64
N TYR A 194 -12.29 -1.79 3.98
CA TYR A 194 -13.44 -1.75 3.08
C TYR A 194 -12.98 -1.80 1.61
N PHE A 195 -13.42 -2.81 0.89
CA PHE A 195 -13.21 -2.97 -0.55
C PHE A 195 -14.51 -2.66 -1.30
N GLY A 196 -14.62 -1.47 -1.86
CA GLY A 196 -15.82 -0.98 -2.55
C GLY A 196 -16.04 -1.60 -3.92
N ASP A 197 -15.01 -2.17 -4.53
CA ASP A 197 -15.08 -2.84 -5.83
C ASP A 197 -14.43 -4.23 -5.81
N LYS A 198 -14.35 -4.84 -7.01
CA LYS A 198 -13.78 -6.16 -7.24
C LYS A 198 -12.30 -6.19 -6.87
N VAL A 199 -11.92 -7.14 -6.05
CA VAL A 199 -10.55 -7.35 -5.61
C VAL A 199 -9.99 -8.61 -6.26
N ILE A 200 -8.82 -8.48 -6.89
CA ILE A 200 -8.13 -9.60 -7.50
C ILE A 200 -6.72 -9.69 -6.89
N PHE A 201 -6.48 -10.73 -6.13
CA PHE A 201 -5.14 -11.15 -5.75
C PHE A 201 -4.64 -12.12 -6.81
N THR A 202 -3.69 -11.69 -7.62
CA THR A 202 -3.12 -12.52 -8.69
C THR A 202 -1.61 -12.51 -8.64
N GLU A 203 -0.99 -13.65 -8.94
CA GLU A 203 0.47 -13.83 -8.96
C GLU A 203 1.15 -13.33 -7.68
N ALA A 204 0.43 -13.30 -6.56
CA ALA A 204 0.97 -12.84 -5.29
C ALA A 204 1.88 -13.92 -4.72
N ALA A 205 3.18 -13.64 -4.68
CA ALA A 205 4.18 -14.51 -4.05
C ALA A 205 4.36 -14.06 -2.59
N PHE A 206 3.64 -14.71 -1.69
CA PHE A 206 3.75 -14.49 -0.24
C PHE A 206 4.81 -15.40 0.40
N GLU A 207 5.95 -15.58 -0.23
CA GLU A 207 6.92 -16.65 0.03
C GLU A 207 7.31 -16.86 1.51
N ASN A 208 7.09 -15.86 2.35
CA ASN A 208 7.39 -15.94 3.78
C ASN A 208 6.28 -15.36 4.66
N ALA A 209 5.17 -14.91 4.10
CA ALA A 209 4.04 -14.48 4.90
C ALA A 209 3.36 -15.71 5.49
N LEU A 210 3.32 -15.80 6.82
CA LEU A 210 2.62 -16.86 7.53
C LEU A 210 1.11 -16.59 7.60
N THR A 211 0.72 -15.31 7.57
CA THR A 211 -0.68 -14.91 7.77
C THR A 211 -1.03 -13.66 6.97
N ILE A 212 -2.18 -13.69 6.29
CA ILE A 212 -2.85 -12.50 5.75
C ILE A 212 -4.17 -12.32 6.50
N ASN A 213 -4.31 -11.20 7.19
CA ASN A 213 -5.43 -10.95 8.09
C ASN A 213 -6.45 -10.00 7.48
N PHE A 214 -7.65 -10.51 7.16
CA PHE A 214 -8.82 -9.78 6.69
C PHE A 214 -9.94 -9.76 7.75
N THR A 215 -9.61 -9.86 9.03
CA THR A 215 -10.61 -9.85 10.10
C THR A 215 -11.45 -8.57 10.03
N LYS A 216 -12.78 -8.72 10.03
CA LYS A 216 -13.75 -7.61 9.89
C LYS A 216 -13.66 -6.84 8.56
N ALA A 217 -12.93 -7.34 7.56
CA ALA A 217 -12.92 -6.72 6.23
C ALA A 217 -14.30 -6.84 5.56
N LYS A 218 -14.62 -5.85 4.70
CA LYS A 218 -15.88 -5.82 3.96
C LYS A 218 -15.61 -5.81 2.46
N PHE A 219 -16.15 -6.80 1.76
CA PHE A 219 -16.05 -6.95 0.32
C PHE A 219 -17.40 -6.64 -0.32
N ALA A 220 -17.59 -5.42 -0.84
CA ALA A 220 -18.83 -4.98 -1.48
C ALA A 220 -19.06 -5.65 -2.83
N LYS A 221 -17.99 -6.06 -3.51
CA LYS A 221 -18.01 -6.83 -4.75
C LYS A 221 -17.29 -8.17 -4.55
N GLU A 222 -16.91 -8.81 -5.64
CA GLU A 222 -16.29 -10.13 -5.63
C GLU A 222 -14.81 -10.05 -5.19
N LEU A 223 -14.41 -10.94 -4.30
CA LEU A 223 -13.01 -11.24 -4.02
C LEU A 223 -12.55 -12.40 -4.87
N ILE A 224 -11.51 -12.22 -5.68
CA ILE A 224 -10.89 -13.27 -6.48
C ILE A 224 -9.48 -13.52 -5.97
N LEU A 225 -9.20 -14.76 -5.64
CA LEU A 225 -7.88 -15.26 -5.30
C LEU A 225 -7.39 -16.15 -6.44
N SER A 226 -6.37 -15.73 -7.18
CA SER A 226 -5.86 -16.49 -8.32
C SER A 226 -4.34 -16.54 -8.35
N GLN A 227 -3.78 -17.66 -8.83
CA GLN A 227 -2.35 -17.84 -9.03
C GLN A 227 -1.50 -17.44 -7.82
N LEU A 228 -1.95 -17.80 -6.60
CA LEU A 228 -1.16 -17.62 -5.39
C LEU A 228 -0.01 -18.62 -5.42
N ASN A 229 1.22 -18.14 -5.61
CA ASN A 229 2.41 -19.00 -5.73
C ASN A 229 2.84 -19.61 -4.38
N THR A 230 2.28 -19.13 -3.28
CA THR A 230 2.50 -19.60 -1.92
C THR A 230 1.19 -19.60 -1.15
N HIS A 231 1.13 -20.30 -0.07
CA HIS A 231 -0.10 -20.62 0.64
C HIS A 231 -0.09 -20.09 2.09
N PRO A 232 -0.19 -18.75 2.29
CA PRO A 232 -0.32 -18.20 3.62
C PRO A 232 -1.66 -18.60 4.24
N ASP A 233 -1.72 -18.62 5.57
CA ASP A 233 -2.99 -18.65 6.27
C ASP A 233 -3.74 -17.33 6.01
N MET A 234 -5.02 -17.43 5.61
CA MET A 234 -5.86 -16.27 5.37
C MET A 234 -6.99 -16.23 6.40
N LEU A 235 -7.03 -15.16 7.20
CA LEU A 235 -8.00 -14.98 8.26
C LEU A 235 -9.11 -14.01 7.79
N PHE A 236 -10.30 -14.54 7.51
CA PHE A 236 -11.51 -13.79 7.16
C PHE A 236 -12.51 -13.78 8.32
N ASN A 237 -12.02 -13.76 9.57
CA ASN A 237 -12.89 -13.81 10.74
C ASN A 237 -13.77 -12.54 10.81
N GLU A 238 -15.07 -12.74 11.04
CA GLU A 238 -16.03 -11.62 11.06
C GLU A 238 -16.09 -10.78 9.77
N ALA A 239 -15.51 -11.25 8.66
CA ALA A 239 -15.56 -10.56 7.38
C ALA A 239 -16.94 -10.65 6.72
N GLU A 240 -17.28 -9.65 5.88
CA GLU A 240 -18.54 -9.57 5.15
C GLU A 240 -18.30 -9.70 3.63
N PHE A 241 -18.98 -10.66 2.99
CA PHE A 241 -18.91 -10.92 1.56
C PHE A 241 -20.26 -10.64 0.90
N HIS A 242 -20.40 -9.47 0.26
CA HIS A 242 -21.68 -9.02 -0.31
C HIS A 242 -21.97 -9.66 -1.69
N LYS A 243 -20.96 -10.10 -2.44
CA LYS A 243 -21.13 -10.74 -3.76
C LYS A 243 -20.44 -12.09 -3.89
N GLY A 244 -19.54 -12.42 -2.99
CA GLY A 244 -18.89 -13.72 -2.93
C GLY A 244 -17.39 -13.69 -2.98
N ILE A 245 -16.82 -14.89 -2.88
CA ILE A 245 -15.40 -15.15 -2.94
C ILE A 245 -15.17 -16.23 -3.99
N ARG A 246 -14.24 -16.00 -4.91
CA ARG A 246 -13.86 -16.96 -5.93
C ARG A 246 -12.37 -17.26 -5.82
N TYR A 247 -12.05 -18.53 -5.82
CA TYR A 247 -10.68 -19.00 -5.96
C TYR A 247 -10.48 -19.53 -7.38
N ALA A 248 -9.55 -18.97 -8.14
CA ALA A 248 -9.28 -19.36 -9.50
C ALA A 248 -7.80 -19.64 -9.71
N LEU A 249 -7.47 -20.79 -10.27
CA LEU A 249 -6.09 -21.17 -10.64
C LEU A 249 -5.62 -20.51 -11.93
N ASP A 250 -6.56 -20.22 -12.83
CA ASP A 250 -6.27 -19.57 -14.10
C ASP A 250 -7.45 -18.69 -14.53
N LEU A 251 -7.18 -17.46 -14.97
CA LEU A 251 -8.19 -16.54 -15.48
C LEU A 251 -8.64 -16.89 -16.93
N GLY A 252 -8.09 -17.95 -17.52
CA GLY A 252 -8.25 -18.27 -18.94
C GLY A 252 -9.34 -19.29 -19.30
N SER A 253 -9.90 -20.06 -18.37
CA SER A 253 -10.94 -21.03 -18.68
C SER A 253 -11.95 -21.22 -17.54
N GLU A 254 -13.24 -21.09 -17.84
CA GLU A 254 -14.32 -21.37 -16.88
C GLU A 254 -14.47 -22.89 -16.56
N GLU A 255 -13.76 -23.77 -17.25
CA GLU A 255 -13.99 -25.22 -17.17
C GLU A 255 -12.97 -26.04 -16.39
N GLU A 256 -11.81 -25.52 -15.99
CA GLU A 256 -10.83 -26.30 -15.23
C GLU A 256 -10.50 -25.70 -13.86
N MET A 257 -11.46 -25.78 -12.95
CA MET A 257 -11.18 -25.64 -11.50
C MET A 257 -10.50 -26.92 -10.97
N ARG A 258 -9.29 -27.21 -11.41
CA ARG A 258 -8.46 -28.23 -10.76
C ARG A 258 -7.53 -27.58 -9.77
N PHE A 259 -7.95 -27.67 -8.53
CA PHE A 259 -7.22 -27.15 -7.37
C PHE A 259 -6.01 -28.05 -7.07
N ARG A 260 -4.83 -27.48 -7.09
CA ARG A 260 -3.70 -28.06 -6.38
C ARG A 260 -3.89 -27.77 -4.89
N HIS A 261 -3.70 -28.77 -4.03
CA HIS A 261 -3.80 -28.62 -2.58
C HIS A 261 -2.99 -27.43 -2.11
N THR A 262 -3.67 -26.44 -1.54
CA THR A 262 -3.04 -25.33 -0.84
C THR A 262 -2.68 -25.82 0.57
N GLU A 263 -1.45 -25.63 1.01
CA GLU A 263 -1.06 -25.96 2.39
C GLU A 263 -1.61 -24.92 3.40
N GLY A 264 -1.97 -23.72 2.96
CA GLY A 264 -2.54 -22.65 3.79
C GLY A 264 -3.99 -22.93 4.20
N GLN A 265 -4.37 -22.46 5.38
CA GLN A 265 -5.72 -22.58 5.91
C GLN A 265 -6.46 -21.25 5.81
N PHE A 266 -7.73 -21.33 5.42
CA PHE A 266 -8.64 -20.19 5.47
C PHE A 266 -9.51 -20.30 6.73
N SER A 267 -9.62 -19.21 7.48
CA SER A 267 -10.55 -19.12 8.61
C SER A 267 -11.65 -18.10 8.32
N PHE A 268 -12.90 -18.57 8.34
CA PHE A 268 -14.11 -17.77 8.14
C PHE A 268 -14.96 -17.72 9.40
N LYS A 269 -14.36 -17.73 10.58
CA LYS A 269 -15.09 -17.70 11.86
C LYS A 269 -15.97 -16.46 11.95
N ARG A 270 -17.29 -16.68 12.18
CA ARG A 270 -18.31 -15.61 12.25
C ARG A 270 -18.35 -14.70 11.03
N ALA A 271 -17.80 -15.14 9.88
CA ALA A 271 -17.92 -14.40 8.62
C ALA A 271 -19.37 -14.41 8.10
N ARG A 272 -19.76 -13.38 7.35
CA ARG A 272 -21.10 -13.19 6.83
C ARG A 272 -21.09 -13.22 5.31
N PHE A 273 -21.89 -14.07 4.70
CA PHE A 273 -21.96 -14.25 3.25
C PHE A 273 -23.37 -13.96 2.74
N ASN A 274 -23.49 -13.20 1.65
CA ASN A 274 -24.73 -13.11 0.89
C ASN A 274 -25.05 -14.45 0.19
N LEU A 275 -24.01 -15.24 -0.11
CA LEU A 275 -24.16 -16.53 -0.75
C LEU A 275 -24.86 -17.56 0.18
N SER A 276 -25.66 -18.45 -0.42
CA SER A 276 -26.23 -19.60 0.28
C SER A 276 -25.14 -20.55 0.76
N LYS A 277 -25.38 -21.28 1.86
CA LYS A 277 -24.49 -22.34 2.33
C LYS A 277 -24.29 -23.48 1.31
N ASP A 278 -25.23 -23.62 0.36
CA ASP A 278 -25.23 -24.61 -0.70
C ASP A 278 -24.64 -24.10 -2.00
N ASP A 279 -24.19 -22.84 -2.04
CA ASP A 279 -23.49 -22.28 -3.18
C ASP A 279 -22.23 -23.11 -3.49
N PRO A 280 -21.97 -23.42 -4.76
CA PRO A 280 -20.80 -24.24 -5.16
C PRO A 280 -19.47 -23.70 -4.63
N GLN A 281 -19.29 -22.36 -4.56
CA GLN A 281 -18.09 -21.73 -4.04
C GLN A 281 -17.93 -22.00 -2.53
N ILE A 282 -19.03 -21.92 -1.77
CA ILE A 282 -19.02 -22.19 -0.32
C ILE A 282 -18.78 -23.68 -0.05
N LYS A 283 -19.44 -24.58 -0.81
CA LYS A 283 -19.19 -26.03 -0.71
C LYS A 283 -17.72 -26.34 -0.95
N TYR A 284 -17.16 -25.77 -2.01
CA TYR A 284 -15.77 -25.96 -2.35
C TYR A 284 -14.84 -25.51 -1.21
N LEU A 285 -15.02 -24.29 -0.67
CA LEU A 285 -14.20 -23.78 0.45
C LEU A 285 -14.33 -24.68 1.69
N LYS A 286 -15.49 -25.29 1.94
CA LYS A 286 -15.69 -26.26 3.03
C LYS A 286 -14.93 -27.57 2.78
N ASP A 287 -14.88 -28.05 1.57
CA ASP A 287 -14.16 -29.26 1.19
C ASP A 287 -12.64 -29.14 1.41
N LEU A 288 -12.10 -27.92 1.41
CA LEU A 288 -10.72 -27.61 1.76
C LEU A 288 -10.43 -27.60 3.27
N LYS A 289 -11.34 -28.12 4.11
CA LYS A 289 -11.22 -28.17 5.57
C LYS A 289 -11.05 -26.81 6.26
N ASN A 290 -11.57 -25.75 5.64
CA ASN A 290 -11.53 -24.41 6.22
C ASN A 290 -12.50 -24.27 7.40
N SER A 291 -12.20 -23.35 8.31
CA SER A 291 -13.03 -23.09 9.49
C SER A 291 -14.16 -22.12 9.17
N PHE A 292 -15.42 -22.58 9.34
CA PHE A 292 -16.64 -21.77 9.20
C PHE A 292 -17.41 -21.66 10.53
N GLU A 293 -16.73 -21.76 11.65
CA GLU A 293 -17.35 -21.69 12.98
C GLU A 293 -18.16 -20.40 13.16
N GLY A 294 -19.46 -20.50 13.40
CA GLY A 294 -20.36 -19.35 13.58
C GLY A 294 -20.59 -18.50 12.32
N ALA A 295 -20.21 -18.96 11.13
CA ALA A 295 -20.44 -18.23 9.89
C ALA A 295 -21.93 -18.17 9.51
N GLU A 296 -22.37 -17.03 8.99
CA GLU A 296 -23.74 -16.77 8.55
C GLU A 296 -23.83 -16.76 7.02
N PHE A 297 -24.87 -17.36 6.45
CA PHE A 297 -25.07 -17.47 5.00
C PHE A 297 -26.43 -16.92 4.59
N GLY A 298 -26.55 -16.41 3.36
CA GLY A 298 -27.76 -15.81 2.83
C GLY A 298 -28.08 -14.46 3.49
N VAL A 299 -27.07 -13.75 3.96
CA VAL A 299 -27.23 -12.45 4.63
C VAL A 299 -27.59 -11.37 3.60
N ASP A 300 -28.65 -10.62 3.89
CA ASP A 300 -29.03 -9.44 3.09
C ASP A 300 -28.32 -8.20 3.64
N PHE A 301 -27.38 -7.67 2.88
CA PHE A 301 -26.59 -6.47 3.22
C PHE A 301 -27.23 -5.17 2.66
N SER A 302 -28.44 -5.23 2.09
CA SER A 302 -29.12 -4.03 1.56
C SER A 302 -29.90 -3.25 2.63
N LYS A 303 -29.90 -3.73 3.87
CA LYS A 303 -30.62 -3.14 5.00
C LYS A 303 -29.74 -2.29 5.89
#